data_e21d7cd0b9f6a83f7699c2ad04e71bb6
#
_entry.id   e21d7cd0b9f6a83f7699c2ad04e71bb6
#
_cell.length_a   1.000
_cell.length_b   1.000
_cell.length_c   1.000
_cell.angle_alpha   90.00
_cell.angle_beta   90.00
_cell.angle_gamma   90.00
#
_symmetry.space_group_name_H-M   'P 1'
#
loop_
_entity.id
_entity.type
_entity.pdbx_description
1 polymer ?
#
loop_
_entity_poly.entity_id
_entity_poly.type
_entity_poly.pdbx_seq_one_letter_code
_entity_poly.pdbx_strand_id
1 'polypeptide(L)'
;MSPGSDGLQRRTSIKTRAKSDGLRLLRAIDETQAHGQEGAKVDPTRAAHEAGLDVDDVGSDRYHRAMGYLIEEGALVGDEHTAFDVGDRHPHGYALYFFTRRAVKLLEG
;
A
#
# COMPACT_ATOMS: atom_id res chain seq x y z
N MET A 1 -1.39 22.75 27.53
CA MET A 1 -1.47 22.25 26.16
C MET A 1 -2.70 22.79 25.45
N SER A 2 -2.54 23.26 24.24
CA SER A 2 -3.68 23.77 23.47
C SER A 2 -4.44 22.62 22.84
N PRO A 3 -5.79 22.70 22.77
CA PRO A 3 -6.60 21.65 22.14
C PRO A 3 -6.26 21.38 20.67
N GLY A 4 -5.72 22.37 19.96
CA GLY A 4 -5.33 22.20 18.57
C GLY A 4 -4.16 21.27 18.34
N SER A 5 -3.33 21.04 19.36
CA SER A 5 -2.20 20.12 19.26
C SER A 5 -2.64 18.67 19.13
N ASP A 6 -3.72 18.30 19.81
CA ASP A 6 -4.23 16.92 19.78
C ASP A 6 -4.75 16.54 18.39
N GLY A 7 -5.43 17.46 17.70
CA GLY A 7 -5.91 17.24 16.36
C GLY A 7 -4.78 17.04 15.36
N LEU A 8 -3.70 17.85 15.49
CA LEU A 8 -2.53 17.72 14.63
C LEU A 8 -1.81 16.40 14.86
N GLN A 9 -1.68 15.98 16.12
CA GLN A 9 -1.03 14.72 16.46
C GLN A 9 -1.79 13.52 15.89
N ARG A 10 -3.11 13.55 15.90
CA ARG A 10 -3.93 12.48 15.31
C ARG A 10 -3.71 12.37 13.82
N ARG A 11 -3.69 13.51 13.10
CA ARG A 11 -3.44 13.53 11.65
C ARG A 11 -2.04 13.00 11.33
N THR A 12 -1.06 13.41 12.10
CA THR A 12 0.31 12.93 11.94
C THR A 12 0.40 11.43 12.18
N SER A 13 -0.29 10.93 13.22
CA SER A 13 -0.32 9.50 13.52
C SER A 13 -0.94 8.67 12.41
N ILE A 14 -2.03 9.16 11.79
CA ILE A 14 -2.68 8.47 10.65
C ILE A 14 -1.73 8.41 9.46
N LYS A 15 -1.08 9.53 9.11
CA LYS A 15 -0.13 9.56 8.00
C LYS A 15 1.08 8.67 8.27
N THR A 16 1.61 8.72 9.49
CA THR A 16 2.75 7.89 9.89
C THR A 16 2.40 6.41 9.81
N ARG A 17 1.20 6.05 10.27
CA ARG A 17 0.72 4.68 10.21
C ARG A 17 0.54 4.22 8.76
N ALA A 18 -0.05 5.06 7.91
CA ALA A 18 -0.23 4.73 6.50
C ALA A 18 1.12 4.47 5.81
N LYS A 19 2.11 5.29 6.10
CA LYS A 19 3.47 5.09 5.59
C LYS A 19 4.08 3.80 6.13
N SER A 20 4.00 3.57 7.42
CA SER A 20 4.54 2.37 8.07
C SER A 20 3.88 1.10 7.52
N ASP A 21 2.55 1.08 7.46
CA ASP A 21 1.80 -0.04 6.92
C ASP A 21 2.09 -0.23 5.43
N GLY A 22 2.18 0.88 4.69
CA GLY A 22 2.51 0.84 3.27
C GLY A 22 3.87 0.22 3.02
N LEU A 23 4.88 0.61 3.78
CA LEU A 23 6.22 0.05 3.64
C LEU A 23 6.27 -1.43 4.04
N ARG A 24 5.54 -1.82 5.08
CA ARG A 24 5.42 -3.24 5.48
C ARG A 24 4.76 -4.05 4.37
N LEU A 25 3.67 -3.53 3.81
CA LEU A 25 2.98 -4.17 2.70
C LEU A 25 3.89 -4.26 1.47
N LEU A 26 4.60 -3.19 1.15
CA LEU A 26 5.52 -3.17 0.00
C LEU A 26 6.62 -4.21 0.17
N ARG A 27 7.16 -4.34 1.38
CA ARG A 27 8.18 -5.34 1.67
C ARG A 27 7.63 -6.76 1.49
N ALA A 28 6.39 -7.00 1.94
CA ALA A 28 5.73 -8.29 1.73
C ALA A 28 5.51 -8.58 0.25
N ILE A 29 5.10 -7.57 -0.52
CA ILE A 29 4.94 -7.68 -1.97
C ILE A 29 6.29 -8.06 -2.63
N ASP A 30 7.34 -7.39 -2.22
CA ASP A 30 8.68 -7.67 -2.74
C ASP A 30 9.13 -9.10 -2.43
N GLU A 31 9.01 -9.51 -1.17
CA GLU A 31 9.47 -10.81 -0.71
C GLU A 31 8.68 -11.98 -1.31
N THR A 32 7.39 -11.79 -1.58
CA THR A 32 6.52 -12.87 -2.05
C THR A 32 6.29 -12.88 -3.55
N GLN A 33 6.42 -11.73 -4.22
CA GLN A 33 6.02 -11.60 -5.62
C GLN A 33 7.03 -10.92 -6.52
N ALA A 34 7.55 -9.76 -6.12
CA ALA A 34 8.39 -8.95 -7.01
C ALA A 34 9.87 -9.34 -6.99
N HIS A 35 10.38 -9.75 -5.83
CA HIS A 35 11.79 -10.16 -5.66
C HIS A 35 12.77 -9.13 -6.22
N GLY A 36 12.52 -7.85 -5.92
CA GLY A 36 13.36 -6.74 -6.36
C GLY A 36 13.23 -6.37 -7.83
N GLN A 37 12.31 -6.99 -8.55
CA GLN A 37 12.22 -6.86 -9.99
C GLN A 37 11.28 -5.74 -10.41
N GLU A 38 11.86 -4.67 -10.97
CA GLU A 38 11.10 -3.57 -11.54
C GLU A 38 10.21 -4.07 -12.68
N GLY A 39 8.93 -3.65 -12.67
CA GLY A 39 7.97 -4.05 -13.68
C GLY A 39 7.22 -5.34 -13.39
N ALA A 40 7.52 -6.00 -12.27
CA ALA A 40 6.79 -7.20 -11.88
C ALA A 40 5.32 -6.89 -11.60
N LYS A 41 4.42 -7.75 -12.08
CA LYS A 41 3.01 -7.66 -11.74
C LYS A 41 2.78 -8.28 -10.37
N VAL A 42 2.09 -7.53 -9.51
CA VAL A 42 1.89 -7.93 -8.12
C VAL A 42 0.43 -7.79 -7.71
N ASP A 43 0.03 -8.62 -6.74
CA ASP A 43 -1.28 -8.58 -6.13
C ASP A 43 -1.12 -8.19 -4.66
N PRO A 44 -1.34 -6.91 -4.31
CA PRO A 44 -1.15 -6.44 -2.94
C PRO A 44 -2.06 -7.11 -1.92
N THR A 45 -3.29 -7.46 -2.29
CA THR A 45 -4.22 -8.12 -1.37
C THR A 45 -3.71 -9.49 -0.97
N ARG A 46 -3.18 -10.23 -1.95
CA ARG A 46 -2.59 -11.54 -1.69
C ARG A 46 -1.35 -11.44 -0.82
N ALA A 47 -0.50 -10.46 -1.08
CA ALA A 47 0.72 -10.27 -0.31
C ALA A 47 0.40 -9.94 1.16
N ALA A 48 -0.57 -9.05 1.39
CA ALA A 48 -0.99 -8.68 2.74
C ALA A 48 -1.53 -9.90 3.49
N HIS A 49 -2.34 -10.69 2.84
CA HIS A 49 -2.95 -11.88 3.42
C HIS A 49 -1.89 -12.93 3.76
N GLU A 50 -1.01 -13.23 2.83
CA GLU A 50 0.05 -14.22 3.02
C GLU A 50 1.04 -13.82 4.11
N ALA A 51 1.27 -12.51 4.29
CA ALA A 51 2.19 -12.00 5.30
C ALA A 51 1.56 -11.90 6.69
N GLY A 52 0.26 -12.11 6.82
CA GLY A 52 -0.44 -11.99 8.10
C GLY A 52 -0.35 -10.59 8.69
N LEU A 53 -0.36 -9.58 7.86
CA LEU A 53 -0.28 -8.18 8.29
C LEU A 53 -1.62 -7.71 8.86
N ASP A 54 -1.57 -6.73 9.75
CA ASP A 54 -2.78 -6.07 10.25
C ASP A 54 -3.59 -5.40 9.14
N VAL A 55 -2.97 -5.22 7.99
CA VAL A 55 -3.63 -4.63 6.82
C VAL A 55 -4.19 -5.68 5.87
N ASP A 56 -4.16 -6.96 6.23
CA ASP A 56 -4.62 -8.04 5.37
C ASP A 56 -6.14 -8.08 5.22
N ASP A 57 -6.87 -7.40 6.10
CA ASP A 57 -8.30 -7.18 5.90
C ASP A 57 -8.48 -6.14 4.80
N VAL A 58 -8.65 -6.63 3.58
CA VAL A 58 -8.71 -5.79 2.39
C VAL A 58 -9.91 -4.86 2.34
N GLY A 59 -10.88 -5.06 3.23
CA GLY A 59 -12.00 -4.13 3.37
C GLY A 59 -11.75 -3.04 4.39
N SER A 60 -10.59 -3.05 5.08
CA SER A 60 -10.33 -2.08 6.13
C SER A 60 -9.79 -0.76 5.57
N ASP A 61 -10.10 0.32 6.28
CA ASP A 61 -9.53 1.64 5.96
C ASP A 61 -8.01 1.64 6.06
N ARG A 62 -7.48 0.83 6.96
CA ARG A 62 -6.04 0.73 7.17
C ARG A 62 -5.34 0.20 5.91
N TYR A 63 -5.89 -0.85 5.31
CA TYR A 63 -5.39 -1.38 4.04
C TYR A 63 -5.48 -0.32 2.93
N HIS A 64 -6.63 0.35 2.83
CA HIS A 64 -6.84 1.38 1.81
C HIS A 64 -5.85 2.53 1.94
N ARG A 65 -5.54 2.95 3.16
CA ARG A 65 -4.57 4.01 3.40
C ARG A 65 -3.15 3.57 3.05
N ALA A 66 -2.79 2.34 3.38
CA ALA A 66 -1.49 1.78 3.02
C ALA A 66 -1.31 1.75 1.49
N MET A 67 -2.31 1.28 0.77
CA MET A 67 -2.31 1.27 -0.69
C MET A 67 -2.26 2.68 -1.25
N GLY A 68 -3.04 3.61 -0.68
CA GLY A 68 -3.02 5.01 -1.08
C GLY A 68 -1.63 5.62 -0.98
N TYR A 69 -0.93 5.34 0.11
CA TYR A 69 0.44 5.79 0.28
C TYR A 69 1.36 5.27 -0.83
N LEU A 70 1.28 3.97 -1.12
CA LEU A 70 2.14 3.35 -2.13
C LEU A 70 1.85 3.90 -3.54
N ILE A 71 0.58 4.15 -3.85
CA ILE A 71 0.19 4.71 -5.13
C ILE A 71 0.65 6.16 -5.26
N GLU A 72 0.47 6.97 -4.21
CA GLU A 72 0.93 8.37 -4.21
C GLU A 72 2.44 8.49 -4.36
N GLU A 73 3.17 7.58 -3.73
CA GLU A 73 4.64 7.57 -3.83
C GLU A 73 5.14 7.03 -5.16
N GLY A 74 4.24 6.50 -5.98
CA GLY A 74 4.62 5.91 -7.26
C GLY A 74 5.28 4.54 -7.13
N ALA A 75 5.13 3.91 -5.97
CA ALA A 75 5.68 2.55 -5.75
C ALA A 75 4.88 1.49 -6.49
N LEU A 76 3.57 1.70 -6.60
CA LEU A 76 2.67 0.79 -7.33
C LEU A 76 1.88 1.59 -8.35
N VAL A 77 1.78 1.06 -9.56
CA VAL A 77 0.97 1.64 -10.64
C VAL A 77 -0.02 0.60 -11.11
N GLY A 78 -1.30 0.97 -11.16
CA GLY A 78 -2.37 0.04 -11.54
C GLY A 78 -2.19 -0.51 -12.96
N ASP A 79 -2.42 -1.81 -13.12
CA ASP A 79 -2.44 -2.43 -14.43
C ASP A 79 -3.82 -2.21 -15.06
N GLU A 80 -3.89 -1.38 -16.09
CA GLU A 80 -5.14 -1.00 -16.73
C GLU A 80 -5.91 -2.19 -17.31
N HIS A 81 -5.22 -3.26 -17.66
CA HIS A 81 -5.85 -4.48 -18.14
C HIS A 81 -6.66 -5.19 -17.05
N THR A 82 -6.42 -4.84 -15.79
CA THR A 82 -7.15 -5.41 -14.65
C THR A 82 -8.09 -4.40 -14.01
N ALA A 83 -8.34 -3.27 -14.68
CA ALA A 83 -9.23 -2.23 -14.18
C ALA A 83 -10.67 -2.75 -14.08
N PHE A 84 -11.37 -2.34 -13.02
CA PHE A 84 -12.77 -2.66 -12.82
C PHE A 84 -13.42 -1.59 -11.95
N ASP A 85 -14.71 -1.70 -11.72
CA ASP A 85 -15.44 -0.74 -10.88
C ASP A 85 -14.88 -0.75 -9.47
N VAL A 86 -14.70 0.46 -8.93
CA VAL A 86 -14.19 0.62 -7.57
C VAL A 86 -15.15 -0.01 -6.58
N GLY A 87 -14.63 -0.87 -5.72
CA GLY A 87 -15.38 -1.55 -4.68
C GLY A 87 -14.57 -1.67 -3.40
N ASP A 88 -15.16 -2.31 -2.41
CA ASP A 88 -14.56 -2.41 -1.08
C ASP A 88 -13.20 -3.10 -1.07
N ARG A 89 -13.03 -4.12 -1.91
CA ARG A 89 -11.78 -4.88 -1.97
C ARG A 89 -10.71 -4.19 -2.80
N HIS A 90 -11.12 -3.41 -3.80
CA HIS A 90 -10.21 -2.79 -4.74
C HIS A 90 -10.58 -1.32 -4.92
N PRO A 91 -10.42 -0.51 -3.87
CA PRO A 91 -10.90 0.87 -3.87
C PRO A 91 -10.21 1.76 -4.89
N HIS A 92 -9.06 1.33 -5.41
CA HIS A 92 -8.31 2.08 -6.41
C HIS A 92 -8.59 1.61 -7.84
N GLY A 93 -9.49 0.63 -8.00
CA GLY A 93 -10.00 0.22 -9.30
C GLY A 93 -9.15 -0.77 -10.08
N TYR A 94 -8.14 -1.38 -9.47
CA TYR A 94 -7.26 -2.34 -10.14
C TYR A 94 -7.09 -3.60 -9.32
N ALA A 95 -7.03 -4.76 -9.98
CA ALA A 95 -6.72 -6.03 -9.32
C ALA A 95 -5.22 -6.25 -9.19
N LEU A 96 -4.47 -5.88 -10.22
CA LEU A 96 -3.02 -6.03 -10.23
C LEU A 96 -2.34 -4.69 -10.41
N TYR A 97 -1.08 -4.63 -9.97
CA TYR A 97 -0.25 -3.43 -10.02
C TYR A 97 1.12 -3.80 -10.55
N PHE A 98 1.85 -2.80 -11.04
CA PHE A 98 3.25 -2.94 -11.40
C PHE A 98 4.12 -2.46 -10.24
N PHE A 99 5.08 -3.28 -9.87
CA PHE A 99 6.13 -2.94 -8.89
C PHE A 99 7.14 -2.05 -9.58
N THR A 100 7.31 -0.82 -9.12
CA THR A 100 8.07 0.18 -9.84
C THR A 100 9.49 0.33 -9.30
N ARG A 101 10.33 1.07 -10.05
CA ARG A 101 11.66 1.45 -9.57
C ARG A 101 11.58 2.25 -8.27
N ARG A 102 10.55 3.08 -8.12
CA ARG A 102 10.35 3.84 -6.87
C ARG A 102 10.13 2.90 -5.69
N ALA A 103 9.44 1.78 -5.91
CA ALA A 103 9.26 0.76 -4.87
C ALA A 103 10.62 0.21 -4.40
N VAL A 104 11.49 -0.11 -5.34
CA VAL A 104 12.84 -0.60 -5.02
C VAL A 104 13.57 0.44 -4.17
N LYS A 105 13.52 1.70 -4.55
CA LYS A 105 14.19 2.79 -3.81
C LYS A 105 13.62 2.96 -2.41
N LEU A 106 12.31 2.88 -2.25
CA LEU A 106 11.68 2.99 -0.93
C LEU A 106 12.12 1.87 0.01
N LEU A 107 12.32 0.66 -0.53
CA LEU A 107 12.76 -0.49 0.27
C LEU A 107 14.24 -0.42 0.62
N GLU A 108 15.03 0.28 -0.17
CA GLU A 108 16.46 0.46 0.11
C GLU A 108 16.70 1.44 1.28
N GLY A 109 15.72 2.21 1.60
CA GLY A 109 15.86 3.06 2.71
C GLY A 109 15.59 4.45 2.69
#